data_51e4bfcf4207f3e0ebad6c4b23d735b3
#
_entry.id   51e4bfcf4207f3e0ebad6c4b23d735b3
#
_cell.length_a   1.000
_cell.length_b   1.000
_cell.length_c   1.000
_cell.angle_alpha   90.00
_cell.angle_beta   90.00
_cell.angle_gamma   90.00
#
_symmetry.space_group_name_H-M   'P 1'
#
loop_
_entity.id
_entity.type
_entity.pdbx_description
1 polymer ?
#
loop_
_entity_poly.entity_id
_entity_poly.type
_entity_poly.pdbx_seq_one_letter_code
_entity_poly.pdbx_strand_id
1 'polypeptide(L)'
;GVDAYRDFREVLDRPDIDIVHIATPPHWHGLMAIAAADAGKDIWCEKPMTRTVGEGIKVVEAVQRNDRIFRINTWFRFRSRFYGMDTTVAEIKKVVDSGMLGWPLKVTINASTGFNWKFEWSGRTDLIPEPVPRQLDYDMWLGPAPVKPYHSHRVHQSFRGYWDYDGGGLGDMGQHYLDPVQYLLGKDGTSPIEIDIDAPQQHPDAVSSWRRISMHYADGCEVILDGADTSKNAAYIEGPDGKLFQGFSSDIPNFEREIERLPETAPQVTDFSEAVKTRTKFALNEANGHRSCTLVNLGIIALRLRRKLYFDPRSQRFEGDEEANRLIDQPMRAPWHV
;
A
#
# COMPACT_ATOMS: atom_id res chain seq x y z
N GLY A 1 32.53 -3.98 11.63
CA GLY A 1 31.96 -4.49 10.38
C GLY A 1 30.58 -5.05 10.65
N VAL A 2 29.82 -5.32 9.62
CA VAL A 2 28.53 -6.04 9.70
C VAL A 2 28.70 -7.38 9.00
N ASP A 3 27.99 -8.41 9.51
CA ASP A 3 27.92 -9.70 8.86
C ASP A 3 26.99 -9.62 7.64
N ALA A 4 27.35 -10.30 6.57
CA ALA A 4 26.58 -10.35 5.34
C ALA A 4 26.22 -11.79 4.99
N TYR A 5 24.95 -12.06 4.73
CA TYR A 5 24.41 -13.36 4.39
C TYR A 5 23.77 -13.33 3.00
N ARG A 6 23.82 -14.46 2.29
CA ARG A 6 23.14 -14.61 0.99
C ARG A 6 21.70 -15.03 1.13
N ASP A 7 21.39 -15.74 2.21
CA ASP A 7 20.08 -16.25 2.51
C ASP A 7 19.53 -15.56 3.77
N PHE A 8 18.36 -14.95 3.66
CA PHE A 8 17.73 -14.24 4.77
C PHE A 8 17.42 -15.18 5.95
N ARG A 9 17.23 -16.47 5.72
CA ARG A 9 16.97 -17.46 6.78
C ARG A 9 18.11 -17.57 7.76
N GLU A 10 19.37 -17.44 7.30
CA GLU A 10 20.54 -17.38 8.17
C GLU A 10 20.52 -16.19 9.13
N VAL A 11 19.92 -15.07 8.70
CA VAL A 11 19.70 -13.90 9.57
C VAL A 11 18.60 -14.18 10.59
N LEU A 12 17.52 -14.85 10.19
CA LEU A 12 16.41 -15.18 11.08
C LEU A 12 16.79 -16.21 12.16
N ASP A 13 17.72 -17.11 11.86
CA ASP A 13 18.23 -18.11 12.81
C ASP A 13 19.13 -17.51 13.91
N ARG A 14 19.54 -16.26 13.79
CA ARG A 14 20.41 -15.61 14.78
C ARG A 14 19.64 -15.22 16.04
N PRO A 15 20.06 -15.68 17.22
CA PRO A 15 19.39 -15.38 18.49
C PRO A 15 19.67 -13.96 19.01
N ASP A 16 20.69 -13.27 18.48
CA ASP A 16 21.09 -11.91 18.86
C ASP A 16 20.41 -10.82 18.00
N ILE A 17 19.49 -11.20 17.09
CA ILE A 17 18.69 -10.28 16.30
C ILE A 17 17.25 -10.31 16.84
N ASP A 18 16.75 -9.15 17.29
CA ASP A 18 15.38 -8.97 17.77
C ASP A 18 14.47 -8.38 16.71
N ILE A 19 15.00 -7.55 15.83
CA ILE A 19 14.24 -6.79 14.81
C ILE A 19 14.84 -7.05 13.43
N VAL A 20 13.97 -7.25 12.45
CA VAL A 20 14.37 -7.30 11.03
C VAL A 20 13.72 -6.18 10.25
N HIS A 21 14.51 -5.56 9.35
CA HIS A 21 14.02 -4.60 8.37
C HIS A 21 13.96 -5.27 7.00
N ILE A 22 12.75 -5.39 6.45
CA ILE A 22 12.50 -6.01 5.15
C ILE A 22 12.41 -4.89 4.10
N ALA A 23 13.41 -4.78 3.23
CA ALA A 23 13.53 -3.77 2.18
C ALA A 23 13.87 -4.38 0.81
N THR A 24 13.43 -5.59 0.59
CA THR A 24 13.54 -6.34 -0.67
C THR A 24 12.56 -5.84 -1.72
N PRO A 25 12.57 -6.35 -2.96
CA PRO A 25 11.45 -6.18 -3.86
C PRO A 25 10.13 -6.76 -3.28
N PRO A 26 8.96 -6.16 -3.58
CA PRO A 26 7.67 -6.48 -2.91
C PRO A 26 7.24 -7.95 -2.96
N HIS A 27 7.62 -8.70 -3.99
CA HIS A 27 7.29 -10.13 -4.09
C HIS A 27 7.92 -11.00 -3.01
N TRP A 28 8.86 -10.45 -2.24
CA TRP A 28 9.48 -11.10 -1.08
C TRP A 28 8.86 -10.69 0.26
N HIS A 29 8.15 -9.55 0.33
CA HIS A 29 7.74 -8.94 1.59
C HIS A 29 6.86 -9.87 2.43
N GLY A 30 5.81 -10.44 1.84
CA GLY A 30 4.88 -11.31 2.57
C GLY A 30 5.58 -12.54 3.15
N LEU A 31 6.33 -13.25 2.32
CA LEU A 31 7.05 -14.46 2.73
C LEU A 31 8.07 -14.17 3.84
N MET A 32 8.88 -13.11 3.67
CA MET A 32 9.89 -12.75 4.67
C MET A 32 9.26 -12.26 5.98
N ALA A 33 8.15 -11.53 5.92
CA ALA A 33 7.45 -11.07 7.11
C ALA A 33 6.86 -12.24 7.92
N ILE A 34 6.27 -13.23 7.26
CA ILE A 34 5.76 -14.44 7.91
C ILE A 34 6.92 -15.23 8.54
N ALA A 35 7.99 -15.46 7.79
CA ALA A 35 9.16 -16.18 8.30
C ALA A 35 9.81 -15.45 9.49
N ALA A 36 9.89 -14.13 9.45
CA ALA A 36 10.42 -13.31 10.55
C ALA A 36 9.53 -13.42 11.80
N ALA A 37 8.19 -13.33 11.64
CA ALA A 37 7.26 -13.51 12.74
C ALA A 37 7.39 -14.92 13.37
N ASP A 38 7.47 -15.96 12.56
CA ASP A 38 7.62 -17.34 13.03
C ASP A 38 8.99 -17.59 13.71
N ALA A 39 10.03 -16.85 13.31
CA ALA A 39 11.34 -16.84 13.98
C ALA A 39 11.38 -15.93 15.22
N GLY A 40 10.23 -15.36 15.65
CA GLY A 40 10.14 -14.55 16.86
C GLY A 40 10.70 -13.14 16.74
N LYS A 41 10.90 -12.63 15.52
CA LYS A 41 11.44 -11.28 15.28
C LYS A 41 10.33 -10.25 15.17
N ASP A 42 10.59 -9.05 15.68
CA ASP A 42 9.77 -7.88 15.40
C ASP A 42 10.14 -7.31 14.01
N ILE A 43 9.16 -6.68 13.33
CA ILE A 43 9.28 -6.48 11.88
C ILE A 43 9.06 -5.02 11.51
N TRP A 44 10.01 -4.47 10.78
CA TRP A 44 9.87 -3.23 10.03
C TRP A 44 9.85 -3.59 8.53
N CYS A 45 8.69 -3.52 7.90
CA CYS A 45 8.53 -3.88 6.49
C CYS A 45 8.38 -2.63 5.62
N GLU A 46 9.07 -2.60 4.47
CA GLU A 46 8.86 -1.59 3.44
C GLU A 46 7.51 -1.81 2.72
N LYS A 47 7.00 -0.74 2.17
CA LYS A 47 5.79 -0.73 1.34
C LYS A 47 6.09 -1.19 -0.10
N PRO A 48 5.09 -1.71 -0.84
CA PRO A 48 3.79 -2.17 -0.34
C PRO A 48 3.96 -3.37 0.59
N MET A 49 3.08 -3.50 1.58
CA MET A 49 3.18 -4.54 2.60
C MET A 49 3.27 -5.94 2.00
N THR A 50 2.45 -6.19 0.99
CA THR A 50 2.41 -7.47 0.26
C THR A 50 2.00 -7.26 -1.18
N ARG A 51 2.28 -8.23 -2.04
CA ARG A 51 1.87 -8.24 -3.43
C ARG A 51 0.43 -8.65 -3.67
N THR A 52 -0.12 -9.42 -2.76
CA THR A 52 -1.49 -9.96 -2.86
C THR A 52 -2.26 -9.76 -1.56
N VAL A 53 -3.59 -9.78 -1.65
CA VAL A 53 -4.46 -9.74 -0.47
C VAL A 53 -4.24 -10.97 0.41
N GLY A 54 -4.09 -12.15 -0.20
CA GLY A 54 -3.89 -13.41 0.53
C GLY A 54 -2.58 -13.43 1.34
N GLU A 55 -1.48 -12.94 0.77
CA GLU A 55 -0.24 -12.76 1.54
C GLU A 55 -0.45 -11.83 2.74
N GLY A 56 -1.18 -10.72 2.56
CA GLY A 56 -1.47 -9.77 3.62
C GLY A 56 -2.25 -10.39 4.77
N ILE A 57 -3.25 -11.22 4.48
CA ILE A 57 -3.99 -12.00 5.50
C ILE A 57 -3.04 -12.87 6.30
N LYS A 58 -2.18 -13.65 5.62
CA LYS A 58 -1.22 -14.57 6.27
C LYS A 58 -0.16 -13.82 7.11
N VAL A 59 0.28 -12.63 6.68
CA VAL A 59 1.17 -11.77 7.48
C VAL A 59 0.48 -11.34 8.77
N VAL A 60 -0.77 -10.86 8.70
CA VAL A 60 -1.55 -10.47 9.88
C VAL A 60 -1.68 -11.66 10.85
N GLU A 61 -2.05 -12.83 10.35
CA GLU A 61 -2.17 -14.06 11.15
C GLU A 61 -0.84 -14.45 11.81
N ALA A 62 0.28 -14.42 11.08
CA ALA A 62 1.59 -14.78 11.59
C ALA A 62 2.07 -13.81 12.68
N VAL A 63 1.94 -12.51 12.44
CA VAL A 63 2.33 -11.47 13.40
C VAL A 63 1.52 -11.58 14.70
N GLN A 64 0.19 -11.78 14.59
CA GLN A 64 -0.69 -11.91 15.75
C GLN A 64 -0.47 -13.24 16.50
N ARG A 65 -0.33 -14.36 15.78
CA ARG A 65 -0.07 -15.67 16.38
C ARG A 65 1.21 -15.69 17.21
N ASN A 66 2.24 -14.97 16.75
CA ASN A 66 3.55 -14.95 17.39
C ASN A 66 3.74 -13.74 18.33
N ASP A 67 2.71 -12.91 18.52
CA ASP A 67 2.78 -11.68 19.33
C ASP A 67 3.98 -10.80 18.96
N ARG A 68 4.14 -10.49 17.66
CA ARG A 68 5.23 -9.64 17.18
C ARG A 68 4.76 -8.20 16.97
N ILE A 69 5.68 -7.26 17.15
CA ILE A 69 5.44 -5.87 16.79
C ILE A 69 5.77 -5.70 15.31
N PHE A 70 4.80 -5.22 14.56
CA PHE A 70 4.93 -4.96 13.13
C PHE A 70 4.76 -3.48 12.83
N ARG A 71 5.59 -2.99 11.91
CA ARG A 71 5.48 -1.67 11.31
C ARG A 71 5.57 -1.77 9.79
N ILE A 72 4.61 -1.15 9.07
CA ILE A 72 4.78 -0.87 7.65
C ILE A 72 5.35 0.53 7.45
N ASN A 73 6.27 0.70 6.49
CA ASN A 73 6.97 1.97 6.28
C ASN A 73 6.25 2.89 5.30
N THR A 74 5.00 3.22 5.57
CA THR A 74 4.33 4.35 4.93
C THR A 74 4.43 5.57 5.85
N TRP A 75 5.40 6.39 5.64
CA TRP A 75 5.77 7.47 6.56
C TRP A 75 4.89 8.73 6.45
N PHE A 76 4.02 8.82 5.45
CA PHE A 76 3.20 10.02 5.24
C PHE A 76 2.13 10.26 6.31
N ARG A 77 1.62 9.20 6.94
CA ARG A 77 0.69 9.31 8.08
C ARG A 77 1.27 10.15 9.23
N PHE A 78 2.60 10.17 9.39
CA PHE A 78 3.30 10.77 10.52
C PHE A 78 4.22 11.94 10.16
N ARG A 79 4.26 12.37 8.88
CA ARG A 79 5.10 13.49 8.46
C ARG A 79 4.52 14.83 8.89
N SER A 80 5.41 15.81 8.99
CA SER A 80 5.06 17.20 9.29
C SER A 80 4.21 17.87 8.21
N ARG A 81 4.25 17.36 6.96
CA ARG A 81 3.43 17.87 5.86
C ARG A 81 2.94 16.73 4.99
N PHE A 82 1.66 16.76 4.65
CA PHE A 82 1.03 15.80 3.77
C PHE A 82 0.86 16.42 2.36
N TYR A 83 1.11 15.66 1.34
CA TYR A 83 1.04 15.97 -0.09
C TYR A 83 0.19 17.18 -0.49
N GLY A 84 0.86 18.31 -0.83
CA GLY A 84 0.18 19.52 -1.32
C GLY A 84 -0.80 20.16 -0.34
N MET A 85 -0.97 19.57 0.86
CA MET A 85 -1.89 20.10 1.87
C MET A 85 -1.24 21.12 2.80
N ASP A 86 0.09 21.26 2.77
CA ASP A 86 0.87 22.16 3.63
C ASP A 86 0.63 22.02 5.14
N THR A 87 -0.01 20.92 5.55
CA THR A 87 -0.31 20.58 6.95
C THR A 87 -0.08 19.09 7.20
N THR A 88 -0.29 18.64 8.43
CA THR A 88 -0.15 17.23 8.83
C THR A 88 -1.44 16.44 8.57
N VAL A 89 -1.31 15.13 8.48
CA VAL A 89 -2.48 14.23 8.43
C VAL A 89 -3.32 14.37 9.71
N ALA A 90 -2.70 14.64 10.86
CA ALA A 90 -3.42 14.85 12.11
C ALA A 90 -4.34 16.08 12.06
N GLU A 91 -3.87 17.20 11.50
CA GLU A 91 -4.69 18.39 11.33
C GLU A 91 -5.88 18.16 10.38
N ILE A 92 -5.64 17.44 9.27
CA ILE A 92 -6.73 17.05 8.36
C ILE A 92 -7.72 16.14 9.08
N LYS A 93 -7.23 15.21 9.91
CA LYS A 93 -8.07 14.29 10.69
C LYS A 93 -8.99 15.03 11.67
N LYS A 94 -8.50 16.10 12.33
CA LYS A 94 -9.36 16.95 13.18
C LYS A 94 -10.55 17.51 12.40
N VAL A 95 -10.30 18.01 11.17
CA VAL A 95 -11.35 18.55 10.30
C VAL A 95 -12.37 17.46 9.94
N VAL A 96 -11.90 16.28 9.55
CA VAL A 96 -12.78 15.16 9.20
C VAL A 96 -13.59 14.70 10.43
N ASP A 97 -12.94 14.51 11.59
CA ASP A 97 -13.59 14.04 12.82
C ASP A 97 -14.58 15.05 13.41
N SER A 98 -14.40 16.35 13.13
CA SER A 98 -15.34 17.38 13.56
C SER A 98 -16.70 17.29 12.88
N GLY A 99 -16.76 16.60 11.72
CA GLY A 99 -17.97 16.51 10.90
C GLY A 99 -18.30 17.76 10.08
N MET A 100 -17.45 18.82 10.10
CA MET A 100 -17.75 20.08 9.40
C MET A 100 -17.82 19.94 7.88
N LEU A 101 -17.26 18.87 7.32
CA LEU A 101 -17.38 18.57 5.88
C LEU A 101 -18.67 17.84 5.55
N GLY A 102 -19.43 17.35 6.57
CA GLY A 102 -20.54 16.43 6.38
C GLY A 102 -20.07 15.00 6.06
N TRP A 103 -21.00 14.11 5.71
CA TRP A 103 -20.74 12.71 5.38
C TRP A 103 -21.75 12.21 4.36
N PRO A 104 -21.44 11.35 3.38
CA PRO A 104 -20.12 10.71 3.16
C PRO A 104 -19.10 11.64 2.50
N LEU A 105 -17.84 11.24 2.54
CA LEU A 105 -16.71 11.99 2.00
C LEU A 105 -16.15 11.35 0.72
N LYS A 106 -15.75 12.20 -0.23
CA LYS A 106 -14.98 11.84 -1.41
C LYS A 106 -13.57 12.40 -1.29
N VAL A 107 -12.56 11.55 -1.41
CA VAL A 107 -11.15 11.94 -1.43
C VAL A 107 -10.58 11.73 -2.83
N THR A 108 -10.02 12.78 -3.42
CA THR A 108 -9.41 12.72 -4.76
C THR A 108 -7.91 12.96 -4.69
N ILE A 109 -7.14 11.95 -5.05
CA ILE A 109 -5.69 12.01 -5.21
C ILE A 109 -5.41 12.15 -6.69
N ASN A 110 -4.97 13.33 -7.11
CA ASN A 110 -4.70 13.64 -8.50
C ASN A 110 -3.20 13.93 -8.75
N ALA A 111 -2.84 14.25 -9.98
CA ALA A 111 -1.47 14.55 -10.36
C ALA A 111 -0.90 15.79 -9.64
N SER A 112 -1.74 16.77 -9.28
CA SER A 112 -1.29 17.98 -8.59
C SER A 112 -0.96 17.74 -7.11
N THR A 113 -1.45 16.64 -6.50
CA THR A 113 -1.06 16.18 -5.17
C THR A 113 0.20 15.33 -5.20
N GLY A 114 0.90 15.26 -6.33
CA GLY A 114 2.16 14.51 -6.47
C GLY A 114 2.02 13.07 -6.94
N PHE A 115 0.79 12.62 -7.32
CA PHE A 115 0.56 11.26 -7.82
C PHE A 115 0.79 11.11 -9.35
N ASN A 116 1.77 11.84 -9.90
CA ASN A 116 2.10 11.80 -11.32
C ASN A 116 3.01 10.61 -11.71
N TRP A 117 3.81 10.10 -10.79
CA TRP A 117 4.76 9.00 -10.97
C TRP A 117 4.08 7.65 -11.29
N LYS A 118 2.76 7.52 -11.19
CA LYS A 118 2.01 6.31 -11.56
C LYS A 118 2.21 5.88 -13.02
N PHE A 119 2.68 6.77 -13.87
CA PHE A 119 3.01 6.48 -15.27
C PHE A 119 4.46 6.08 -15.49
N GLU A 120 5.34 6.24 -14.49
CA GLU A 120 6.78 6.08 -14.63
C GLU A 120 7.23 4.61 -14.65
N TRP A 121 6.58 3.76 -13.86
CA TRP A 121 6.96 2.36 -13.72
C TRP A 121 6.16 1.46 -14.67
N SER A 122 6.37 1.64 -15.98
CA SER A 122 5.80 0.75 -17.00
C SER A 122 6.79 -0.35 -17.37
N GLY A 123 6.27 -1.57 -17.56
CA GLY A 123 7.08 -2.69 -18.05
C GLY A 123 7.27 -2.66 -19.56
N ARG A 124 8.32 -3.29 -20.02
CA ARG A 124 8.58 -3.54 -21.45
C ARG A 124 8.06 -4.91 -21.85
N THR A 125 7.54 -5.02 -23.07
CA THR A 125 6.97 -6.26 -23.61
C THR A 125 7.84 -6.92 -24.67
N ASP A 126 8.93 -6.26 -25.08
CA ASP A 126 9.87 -6.64 -26.13
C ASP A 126 11.20 -7.18 -25.57
N LEU A 127 11.17 -7.79 -24.39
CA LEU A 127 12.39 -8.26 -23.73
C LEU A 127 12.99 -9.51 -24.40
N ILE A 128 14.22 -9.39 -24.85
CA ILE A 128 15.02 -10.52 -25.36
C ILE A 128 15.86 -11.04 -24.19
N PRO A 129 15.87 -12.36 -23.90
CA PRO A 129 16.65 -12.92 -22.82
C PRO A 129 18.13 -12.55 -22.87
N GLU A 130 18.69 -12.18 -21.73
CA GLU A 130 20.09 -11.83 -21.54
C GLU A 130 20.79 -12.86 -20.64
N PRO A 131 22.13 -13.02 -20.74
CA PRO A 131 22.88 -13.83 -19.77
C PRO A 131 22.74 -13.28 -18.37
N VAL A 132 22.54 -14.14 -17.38
CA VAL A 132 22.54 -13.74 -15.96
C VAL A 132 23.95 -13.26 -15.57
N PRO A 133 24.12 -12.05 -15.00
CA PRO A 133 25.40 -11.58 -14.50
C PRO A 133 25.95 -12.53 -13.42
N ARG A 134 27.25 -12.82 -13.44
CA ARG A 134 27.90 -13.76 -12.53
C ARG A 134 27.72 -13.44 -11.04
N GLN A 135 27.58 -12.16 -10.71
CA GLN A 135 27.41 -11.66 -9.35
C GLN A 135 25.95 -11.71 -8.85
N LEU A 136 24.99 -12.02 -9.72
CA LEU A 136 23.56 -12.09 -9.39
C LEU A 136 23.13 -13.54 -9.22
N ASP A 137 22.66 -13.89 -8.03
CA ASP A 137 21.87 -15.10 -7.81
C ASP A 137 20.45 -14.83 -8.27
N TYR A 138 20.20 -15.09 -9.55
CA TYR A 138 18.91 -14.78 -10.16
C TYR A 138 17.79 -15.69 -9.68
N ASP A 139 18.11 -16.93 -9.28
CA ASP A 139 17.12 -17.84 -8.69
C ASP A 139 16.63 -17.35 -7.33
N MET A 140 17.55 -16.93 -6.47
CA MET A 140 17.22 -16.28 -5.19
C MET A 140 16.52 -14.93 -5.41
N TRP A 141 16.92 -14.14 -6.42
CA TRP A 141 16.24 -12.88 -6.74
C TRP A 141 14.78 -13.11 -7.13
N LEU A 142 14.50 -14.11 -7.98
CA LEU A 142 13.12 -14.50 -8.34
C LEU A 142 12.33 -14.97 -7.13
N GLY A 143 12.94 -15.77 -6.26
CA GLY A 143 12.31 -16.28 -5.06
C GLY A 143 10.96 -16.92 -5.32
N PRO A 144 9.87 -16.44 -4.67
CA PRO A 144 8.52 -16.98 -4.85
C PRO A 144 7.87 -16.65 -6.19
N ALA A 145 8.43 -15.68 -6.95
CA ALA A 145 7.86 -15.29 -8.23
C ALA A 145 8.06 -16.36 -9.31
N PRO A 146 7.21 -16.43 -10.35
CA PRO A 146 7.35 -17.35 -11.46
C PRO A 146 8.71 -17.22 -12.16
N VAL A 147 9.22 -18.33 -12.70
CA VAL A 147 10.44 -18.32 -13.50
C VAL A 147 10.22 -17.53 -14.79
N LYS A 148 11.04 -16.51 -14.98
CA LYS A 148 11.11 -15.71 -16.19
C LYS A 148 12.55 -15.66 -16.68
N PRO A 149 12.80 -15.65 -18.00
CA PRO A 149 14.14 -15.40 -18.51
C PRO A 149 14.70 -14.09 -17.99
N TYR A 150 16.01 -14.09 -17.66
CA TYR A 150 16.66 -12.90 -17.19
C TYR A 150 16.70 -11.81 -18.30
N HIS A 151 16.46 -10.59 -17.87
CA HIS A 151 16.70 -9.37 -18.60
C HIS A 151 16.98 -8.24 -17.60
N SER A 152 17.93 -7.38 -17.89
CA SER A 152 18.33 -6.29 -17.00
C SER A 152 17.17 -5.36 -16.62
N HIS A 153 16.19 -5.19 -17.51
CA HIS A 153 14.98 -4.41 -17.22
C HIS A 153 14.00 -5.10 -16.26
N ARG A 154 14.15 -6.39 -15.95
CA ARG A 154 13.30 -7.10 -14.95
C ARG A 154 13.82 -6.99 -13.53
N VAL A 155 15.03 -6.48 -13.33
CA VAL A 155 15.68 -6.38 -12.03
C VAL A 155 15.93 -4.92 -11.65
N HIS A 156 16.47 -4.69 -10.45
CA HIS A 156 16.72 -3.36 -9.91
C HIS A 156 15.44 -2.49 -9.92
N GLN A 157 15.51 -1.23 -10.25
CA GLN A 157 14.37 -0.31 -10.18
C GLN A 157 13.21 -0.68 -11.13
N SER A 158 13.52 -1.15 -12.32
CA SER A 158 12.56 -1.43 -13.39
C SER A 158 11.71 -2.69 -13.17
N PHE A 159 12.03 -3.54 -12.19
CA PHE A 159 11.17 -4.66 -11.79
C PHE A 159 9.74 -4.20 -11.47
N ARG A 160 9.56 -2.97 -11.05
CA ARG A 160 8.28 -2.37 -10.73
C ARG A 160 7.27 -2.44 -11.88
N GLY A 161 7.74 -2.43 -13.10
CA GLY A 161 6.91 -2.54 -14.29
C GLY A 161 6.32 -3.93 -14.57
N TYR A 162 6.44 -4.92 -13.69
CA TYR A 162 5.99 -6.29 -13.93
C TYR A 162 5.12 -6.83 -12.80
N TRP A 163 3.98 -7.43 -13.20
CA TRP A 163 2.97 -7.94 -12.27
C TRP A 163 3.51 -9.01 -11.31
N ASP A 164 4.53 -9.75 -11.69
CA ASP A 164 5.11 -10.79 -10.84
C ASP A 164 5.90 -10.23 -9.66
N TYR A 165 6.36 -8.98 -9.73
CA TYR A 165 7.25 -8.39 -8.72
C TYR A 165 6.64 -7.19 -8.01
N ASP A 166 5.83 -6.38 -8.73
CA ASP A 166 5.18 -5.18 -8.20
C ASP A 166 3.92 -4.86 -9.04
N GLY A 167 3.34 -3.69 -8.89
CA GLY A 167 2.15 -3.20 -9.59
C GLY A 167 2.33 -1.84 -10.26
N GLY A 168 3.54 -1.56 -10.80
CA GLY A 168 3.85 -0.26 -11.38
C GLY A 168 3.86 0.86 -10.36
N GLY A 169 3.52 2.07 -10.78
CA GLY A 169 3.43 3.22 -9.88
C GLY A 169 2.39 3.05 -8.78
N LEU A 170 1.31 2.31 -9.03
CA LEU A 170 0.33 1.99 -8.00
C LEU A 170 0.91 1.06 -6.93
N GLY A 171 1.63 0.01 -7.33
CA GLY A 171 2.32 -0.90 -6.42
C GLY A 171 3.39 -0.18 -5.62
N ASP A 172 4.30 0.53 -6.31
CA ASP A 172 5.42 1.21 -5.67
C ASP A 172 4.99 2.27 -4.66
N MET A 173 4.05 3.15 -5.03
CA MET A 173 3.73 4.32 -4.20
C MET A 173 2.30 4.35 -3.66
N GLY A 174 1.39 3.54 -4.20
CA GLY A 174 -0.04 3.60 -3.86
C GLY A 174 -0.31 3.56 -2.37
N GLN A 175 0.37 2.68 -1.62
CA GLN A 175 0.15 2.58 -0.19
C GLN A 175 0.55 3.86 0.57
N HIS A 176 1.55 4.62 0.12
CA HIS A 176 1.91 5.89 0.73
C HIS A 176 0.76 6.91 0.69
N TYR A 177 0.00 6.93 -0.41
CA TYR A 177 -1.13 7.86 -0.59
C TYR A 177 -2.42 7.32 0.04
N LEU A 178 -2.67 6.02 -0.09
CA LEU A 178 -3.93 5.40 0.32
C LEU A 178 -3.99 5.15 1.84
N ASP A 179 -2.86 4.90 2.48
CA ASP A 179 -2.82 4.69 3.92
C ASP A 179 -3.29 5.90 4.74
N PRO A 180 -2.80 7.13 4.50
CA PRO A 180 -3.34 8.31 5.18
C PRO A 180 -4.83 8.51 4.92
N VAL A 181 -5.32 8.22 3.70
CA VAL A 181 -6.74 8.35 3.37
C VAL A 181 -7.59 7.35 4.16
N GLN A 182 -7.14 6.09 4.30
CA GLN A 182 -7.80 5.10 5.14
C GLN A 182 -7.96 5.62 6.58
N TYR A 183 -6.90 6.18 7.14
CA TYR A 183 -6.91 6.76 8.47
C TYR A 183 -7.85 7.98 8.58
N LEU A 184 -7.77 8.90 7.62
CA LEU A 184 -8.61 10.09 7.59
C LEU A 184 -10.11 9.72 7.58
N LEU A 185 -10.49 8.76 6.76
CA LEU A 185 -11.86 8.29 6.64
C LEU A 185 -12.30 7.31 7.75
N GLY A 186 -11.43 6.98 8.71
CA GLY A 186 -11.73 5.99 9.75
C GLY A 186 -11.92 4.57 9.22
N LYS A 187 -11.24 4.21 8.12
CA LYS A 187 -11.39 2.93 7.41
C LYS A 187 -10.29 1.91 7.69
N ASP A 188 -9.47 2.13 8.71
CA ASP A 188 -8.36 1.22 9.07
C ASP A 188 -8.81 -0.24 9.33
N GLY A 189 -10.09 -0.49 9.59
CA GLY A 189 -10.67 -1.82 9.84
C GLY A 189 -11.44 -2.43 8.64
N THR A 190 -11.54 -1.74 7.49
CA THR A 190 -12.35 -2.19 6.36
C THR A 190 -11.72 -1.87 5.01
N SER A 191 -12.39 -2.21 3.92
CA SER A 191 -11.94 -1.99 2.55
C SER A 191 -13.12 -1.54 1.68
N PRO A 192 -12.88 -0.98 0.48
CA PRO A 192 -13.94 -0.68 -0.49
C PRO A 192 -14.73 -1.93 -0.86
N ILE A 193 -16.01 -1.74 -1.20
CA ILE A 193 -16.90 -2.80 -1.69
C ILE A 193 -17.00 -2.83 -3.23
N GLU A 194 -16.63 -1.73 -3.89
CA GLU A 194 -16.66 -1.62 -5.34
C GLU A 194 -15.39 -0.90 -5.82
N ILE A 195 -14.81 -1.41 -6.89
CA ILE A 195 -13.64 -0.85 -7.56
C ILE A 195 -13.97 -0.66 -9.03
N ASP A 196 -13.86 0.57 -9.53
CA ASP A 196 -14.06 0.92 -10.92
C ASP A 196 -12.78 1.51 -11.52
N ILE A 197 -12.54 1.29 -12.82
CA ILE A 197 -11.31 1.72 -13.49
C ILE A 197 -11.56 2.36 -14.85
N ASP A 198 -10.71 3.32 -15.20
CA ASP A 198 -10.51 3.80 -16.55
C ASP A 198 -9.03 3.58 -16.92
N ALA A 199 -8.79 2.55 -17.72
CA ALA A 199 -7.46 2.14 -18.14
C ALA A 199 -7.48 1.48 -19.53
N PRO A 200 -6.39 1.60 -20.32
CA PRO A 200 -6.20 0.79 -21.50
C PRO A 200 -6.02 -0.68 -21.14
N GLN A 201 -6.05 -1.55 -22.14
CA GLN A 201 -5.73 -2.97 -21.98
C GLN A 201 -4.33 -3.11 -21.41
N GLN A 202 -4.20 -3.85 -20.31
CA GLN A 202 -2.92 -4.18 -19.72
C GLN A 202 -2.29 -5.40 -20.40
N HIS A 203 -0.97 -5.43 -20.48
CA HIS A 203 -0.26 -6.62 -20.95
C HIS A 203 -0.28 -7.69 -19.83
N PRO A 204 -0.34 -9.01 -20.15
CA PRO A 204 -0.39 -10.07 -19.13
C PRO A 204 0.83 -10.11 -18.18
N ASP A 205 1.99 -9.64 -18.64
CA ASP A 205 3.26 -9.64 -17.89
C ASP A 205 3.66 -8.25 -17.39
N ALA A 206 3.32 -7.20 -18.11
CA ALA A 206 3.83 -5.85 -17.90
C ALA A 206 2.73 -4.84 -17.57
N VAL A 207 3.04 -3.99 -16.60
CA VAL A 207 2.18 -2.88 -16.22
C VAL A 207 2.28 -1.78 -17.29
N SER A 208 1.15 -1.22 -17.68
CA SER A 208 1.09 0.00 -18.49
C SER A 208 0.36 1.12 -17.76
N SER A 209 0.26 2.30 -18.39
CA SER A 209 -0.44 3.44 -17.82
C SER A 209 -1.94 3.17 -17.60
N TRP A 210 -2.54 3.96 -16.73
CA TRP A 210 -3.97 3.97 -16.46
C TRP A 210 -4.40 5.41 -16.13
N ARG A 211 -5.70 5.74 -16.24
CA ARG A 211 -6.19 7.10 -16.02
C ARG A 211 -6.79 7.27 -14.63
N ARG A 212 -7.74 6.41 -14.27
CA ARG A 212 -8.49 6.57 -13.04
C ARG A 212 -8.81 5.23 -12.40
N ILE A 213 -8.78 5.23 -11.06
CA ILE A 213 -9.31 4.15 -10.22
C ILE A 213 -10.23 4.82 -9.19
N SER A 214 -11.48 4.35 -9.11
CA SER A 214 -12.45 4.78 -8.11
C SER A 214 -12.79 3.62 -7.19
N MET A 215 -12.82 3.87 -5.89
CA MET A 215 -13.07 2.90 -4.85
C MET A 215 -14.21 3.39 -3.95
N HIS A 216 -15.29 2.62 -3.86
CA HIS A 216 -16.48 2.99 -3.11
C HIS A 216 -16.63 2.14 -1.86
N TYR A 217 -16.92 2.76 -0.73
CA TYR A 217 -17.18 2.10 0.55
C TYR A 217 -18.69 1.95 0.79
N ALA A 218 -19.07 0.99 1.64
CA ALA A 218 -20.45 0.68 1.93
C ALA A 218 -21.23 1.85 2.55
N ASP A 219 -20.58 2.80 3.18
CA ASP A 219 -21.17 4.00 3.78
C ASP A 219 -21.24 5.20 2.85
N GLY A 220 -20.92 5.01 1.56
CA GLY A 220 -20.96 6.04 0.53
C GLY A 220 -19.68 6.86 0.37
N CYS A 221 -18.66 6.64 1.20
CA CYS A 221 -17.34 7.26 0.98
C CYS A 221 -16.71 6.77 -0.33
N GLU A 222 -15.96 7.66 -0.99
CA GLU A 222 -15.27 7.38 -2.24
C GLU A 222 -13.81 7.82 -2.17
N VAL A 223 -12.92 6.98 -2.71
CA VAL A 223 -11.50 7.30 -2.91
C VAL A 223 -11.17 7.20 -4.39
N ILE A 224 -10.65 8.29 -4.95
CA ILE A 224 -10.32 8.40 -6.36
C ILE A 224 -8.82 8.62 -6.54
N LEU A 225 -8.21 7.79 -7.35
CA LEU A 225 -6.89 8.03 -7.92
C LEU A 225 -7.07 8.52 -9.36
N ASP A 226 -6.84 9.81 -9.63
CA ASP A 226 -7.00 10.40 -10.95
C ASP A 226 -5.69 10.98 -11.47
N GLY A 227 -5.10 10.29 -12.41
CA GLY A 227 -3.83 10.70 -12.97
C GLY A 227 -3.91 11.60 -14.18
N ALA A 228 -5.06 11.75 -14.74
CA ALA A 228 -5.29 12.67 -15.84
C ALA A 228 -5.60 14.10 -15.33
N ASP A 229 -6.17 14.21 -14.12
CA ASP A 229 -6.49 15.50 -13.55
C ASP A 229 -5.24 16.20 -12.98
N THR A 230 -4.90 17.35 -13.54
CA THR A 230 -3.81 18.23 -13.11
C THR A 230 -4.30 19.49 -12.43
N SER A 231 -5.59 19.59 -12.11
CA SER A 231 -6.21 20.77 -11.52
C SER A 231 -5.68 21.01 -10.11
N LYS A 232 -5.07 22.18 -9.91
CA LYS A 232 -4.60 22.63 -8.58
C LYS A 232 -5.74 23.12 -7.69
N ASN A 233 -6.90 23.39 -8.27
CA ASN A 233 -8.08 23.88 -7.55
C ASN A 233 -9.10 22.78 -7.26
N ALA A 234 -8.80 21.54 -7.60
CA ALA A 234 -9.64 20.41 -7.23
C ALA A 234 -9.64 20.21 -5.71
N ALA A 235 -10.79 19.91 -5.14
CA ALA A 235 -10.89 19.56 -3.74
C ALA A 235 -10.14 18.24 -3.49
N TYR A 236 -9.34 18.21 -2.42
CA TYR A 236 -8.72 17.00 -1.95
C TYR A 236 -9.73 16.11 -1.20
N ILE A 237 -10.53 16.71 -0.30
CA ILE A 237 -11.68 16.07 0.36
C ILE A 237 -12.92 16.91 0.07
N GLU A 238 -13.99 16.24 -0.35
CA GLU A 238 -15.29 16.85 -0.61
C GLU A 238 -16.35 16.09 0.18
N GLY A 239 -17.12 16.83 0.94
CA GLY A 239 -18.33 16.38 1.63
C GLY A 239 -19.54 17.21 1.25
N PRO A 240 -20.75 16.84 1.71
CA PRO A 240 -21.97 17.57 1.40
C PRO A 240 -22.00 18.98 1.99
N ASP A 241 -21.28 19.25 3.08
CA ASP A 241 -21.32 20.51 3.82
C ASP A 241 -20.06 21.38 3.62
N GLY A 242 -19.01 20.85 2.97
CA GLY A 242 -17.80 21.62 2.71
C GLY A 242 -16.72 20.84 1.98
N LYS A 243 -15.68 21.55 1.56
CA LYS A 243 -14.54 21.03 0.80
C LYS A 243 -13.23 21.46 1.41
N LEU A 244 -12.24 20.58 1.35
CA LEU A 244 -10.87 20.86 1.72
C LEU A 244 -10.00 20.81 0.47
N PHE A 245 -9.27 21.89 0.23
CA PHE A 245 -8.42 22.08 -0.94
C PHE A 245 -6.93 21.92 -0.60
N GLN A 246 -6.10 21.87 -1.62
CA GLN A 246 -4.66 21.96 -1.47
C GLN A 246 -4.27 23.24 -0.71
N GLY A 247 -3.13 23.18 0.00
CA GLY A 247 -2.72 24.28 0.88
C GLY A 247 -3.54 24.41 2.16
N PHE A 248 -4.33 23.37 2.51
CA PHE A 248 -5.17 23.31 3.72
C PHE A 248 -6.16 24.47 3.82
N SER A 249 -6.78 24.81 2.71
CA SER A 249 -7.86 25.82 2.63
C SER A 249 -9.23 25.15 2.44
N SER A 250 -10.31 25.88 2.74
CA SER A 250 -11.68 25.37 2.69
C SER A 250 -12.65 26.42 2.20
N ASP A 251 -13.80 26.00 1.67
CA ASP A 251 -14.94 26.84 1.39
C ASP A 251 -15.86 27.07 2.60
N ILE A 252 -15.54 26.43 3.73
CA ILE A 252 -16.27 26.61 5.00
C ILE A 252 -16.02 28.03 5.55
N PRO A 253 -17.05 28.79 5.91
CA PRO A 253 -16.88 30.12 6.48
C PRO A 253 -16.06 30.10 7.78
N ASN A 254 -15.09 31.01 7.91
CA ASN A 254 -14.20 31.17 9.07
C ASN A 254 -13.38 29.91 9.40
N PHE A 255 -13.07 29.08 8.40
CA PHE A 255 -12.39 27.79 8.56
C PHE A 255 -11.16 27.86 9.47
N GLU A 256 -10.25 28.82 9.26
CA GLU A 256 -9.04 28.99 10.06
C GLU A 256 -9.32 29.15 11.57
N ARG A 257 -10.36 29.91 11.91
CA ARG A 257 -10.77 30.14 13.29
C ARG A 257 -11.45 28.90 13.90
N GLU A 258 -12.23 28.20 13.11
CA GLU A 258 -12.95 27.00 13.57
C GLU A 258 -11.99 25.83 13.85
N ILE A 259 -10.95 25.61 13.02
CA ILE A 259 -9.97 24.54 13.25
C ILE A 259 -9.14 24.75 14.54
N GLU A 260 -8.86 26.00 14.95
CA GLU A 260 -8.15 26.29 16.20
C GLU A 260 -8.88 25.79 17.47
N ARG A 261 -10.18 25.55 17.36
CA ARG A 261 -11.03 25.09 18.46
C ARG A 261 -11.26 23.60 18.50
N LEU A 262 -10.82 22.91 17.45
CA LEU A 262 -11.02 21.46 17.36
C LEU A 262 -10.12 20.71 18.38
N PRO A 263 -10.63 19.63 18.97
CA PRO A 263 -9.84 18.82 19.87
C PRO A 263 -8.68 18.14 19.11
N GLU A 264 -7.59 17.88 19.85
CA GLU A 264 -6.49 17.08 19.33
C GLU A 264 -6.93 15.66 19.00
N THR A 265 -6.32 15.08 17.98
CA THR A 265 -6.52 13.67 17.66
C THR A 265 -5.94 12.78 18.76
N ALA A 266 -6.47 11.57 18.91
CA ALA A 266 -5.94 10.61 19.87
C ALA A 266 -4.43 10.36 19.62
N PRO A 267 -3.59 10.34 20.67
CA PRO A 267 -2.18 10.07 20.54
C PRO A 267 -1.93 8.68 19.96
N GLN A 268 -0.90 8.57 19.12
CA GLN A 268 -0.51 7.33 18.47
C GLN A 268 0.92 6.95 18.85
N VAL A 269 1.19 5.64 18.93
CA VAL A 269 2.54 5.10 19.12
C VAL A 269 3.27 5.13 17.78
N THR A 270 4.14 6.10 17.57
CA THR A 270 4.86 6.35 16.32
C THR A 270 6.37 6.12 16.41
N ASP A 271 6.89 5.82 17.59
CA ASP A 271 8.26 5.35 17.79
C ASP A 271 8.29 3.81 17.80
N PHE A 272 8.92 3.23 16.79
CA PHE A 272 8.96 1.77 16.65
C PHE A 272 9.85 1.11 17.71
N SER A 273 10.94 1.76 18.10
CA SER A 273 11.82 1.23 19.17
C SER A 273 11.11 1.20 20.52
N GLU A 274 10.30 2.22 20.81
CA GLU A 274 9.45 2.25 21.99
C GLU A 274 8.37 1.17 21.92
N ALA A 275 7.69 1.06 20.79
CA ALA A 275 6.67 0.02 20.57
C ALA A 275 7.20 -1.39 20.86
N VAL A 276 8.41 -1.71 20.36
CA VAL A 276 9.09 -2.99 20.61
C VAL A 276 9.40 -3.17 22.08
N LYS A 277 9.98 -2.17 22.75
CA LYS A 277 10.37 -2.26 24.17
C LYS A 277 9.17 -2.40 25.11
N THR A 278 8.10 -1.68 24.83
CA THR A 278 6.89 -1.67 25.67
C THR A 278 5.88 -2.74 25.26
N ARG A 279 6.11 -3.45 24.17
CA ARG A 279 5.17 -4.41 23.55
C ARG A 279 3.83 -3.74 23.20
N THR A 280 3.86 -2.43 22.90
CA THR A 280 2.68 -1.67 22.53
C THR A 280 2.54 -1.68 21.02
N LYS A 281 1.33 -1.87 20.53
CA LYS A 281 1.05 -1.93 19.09
C LYS A 281 1.44 -0.61 18.39
N PHE A 282 2.21 -0.69 17.35
CA PHE A 282 2.60 0.47 16.53
C PHE A 282 1.38 1.05 15.80
N ALA A 283 1.33 2.35 15.61
CA ALA A 283 0.18 3.02 15.01
C ALA A 283 -0.15 2.53 13.60
N LEU A 284 0.86 2.21 12.79
CA LEU A 284 0.71 1.62 11.48
C LEU A 284 1.21 0.17 11.50
N ASN A 285 0.39 -0.67 12.09
CA ASN A 285 0.64 -2.08 12.37
C ASN A 285 0.23 -3.00 11.21
N GLU A 286 0.33 -4.31 11.44
CA GLU A 286 -0.01 -5.35 10.47
C GLU A 286 -1.47 -5.27 10.00
N ALA A 287 -2.41 -4.96 10.88
CA ALA A 287 -3.83 -5.00 10.56
C ALA A 287 -4.25 -3.80 9.68
N ASN A 288 -3.97 -2.57 10.10
CA ASN A 288 -4.29 -1.39 9.29
C ASN A 288 -3.37 -1.25 8.08
N GLY A 289 -2.10 -1.67 8.16
CA GLY A 289 -1.20 -1.78 7.03
C GLY A 289 -1.71 -2.74 5.96
N HIS A 290 -2.24 -3.89 6.36
CA HIS A 290 -2.91 -4.81 5.44
C HIS A 290 -4.12 -4.16 4.76
N ARG A 291 -4.97 -3.46 5.51
CA ARG A 291 -6.16 -2.79 4.92
C ARG A 291 -5.76 -1.71 3.91
N SER A 292 -4.77 -0.90 4.19
CA SER A 292 -4.31 0.11 3.22
C SER A 292 -3.61 -0.53 2.01
N CYS A 293 -2.86 -1.63 2.19
CA CYS A 293 -2.28 -2.40 1.09
C CYS A 293 -3.36 -3.10 0.24
N THR A 294 -4.46 -3.51 0.86
CA THR A 294 -5.60 -4.12 0.14
C THR A 294 -6.15 -3.17 -0.93
N LEU A 295 -6.22 -1.86 -0.70
CA LEU A 295 -6.64 -0.90 -1.72
C LEU A 295 -5.73 -0.94 -2.95
N VAL A 296 -4.42 -1.00 -2.72
CA VAL A 296 -3.44 -1.16 -3.80
C VAL A 296 -3.70 -2.43 -4.60
N ASN A 297 -3.84 -3.56 -3.89
CA ASN A 297 -4.05 -4.86 -4.51
C ASN A 297 -5.38 -4.94 -5.28
N LEU A 298 -6.46 -4.38 -4.74
CA LEU A 298 -7.77 -4.31 -5.42
C LEU A 298 -7.67 -3.50 -6.71
N GLY A 299 -6.98 -2.35 -6.68
CA GLY A 299 -6.71 -1.56 -7.87
C GLY A 299 -5.89 -2.33 -8.92
N ILE A 300 -4.85 -3.05 -8.51
CA ILE A 300 -4.05 -3.91 -9.39
C ILE A 300 -4.89 -5.00 -10.03
N ILE A 301 -5.75 -5.69 -9.26
CA ILE A 301 -6.63 -6.73 -9.79
C ILE A 301 -7.61 -6.15 -10.81
N ALA A 302 -8.23 -4.99 -10.48
CA ALA A 302 -9.14 -4.32 -11.40
C ALA A 302 -8.46 -3.88 -12.70
N LEU A 303 -7.22 -3.34 -12.63
CA LEU A 303 -6.41 -2.99 -13.80
C LEU A 303 -6.12 -4.22 -14.69
N ARG A 304 -5.73 -5.35 -14.09
CA ARG A 304 -5.44 -6.59 -14.83
C ARG A 304 -6.66 -7.17 -15.52
N LEU A 305 -7.83 -7.09 -14.88
CA LEU A 305 -9.09 -7.60 -15.42
C LEU A 305 -9.85 -6.58 -16.29
N ARG A 306 -9.48 -5.31 -16.20
CA ARG A 306 -10.07 -4.19 -16.95
C ARG A 306 -11.60 -4.13 -16.83
N ARG A 307 -12.12 -4.29 -15.64
CA ARG A 307 -13.56 -4.20 -15.37
C ARG A 307 -13.83 -3.80 -13.93
N LYS A 308 -15.06 -3.35 -13.69
CA LYS A 308 -15.57 -3.12 -12.34
C LYS A 308 -15.58 -4.43 -11.55
N LEU A 309 -15.24 -4.35 -10.26
CA LEU A 309 -15.18 -5.47 -9.33
C LEU A 309 -15.98 -5.16 -8.07
N TYR A 310 -16.58 -6.20 -7.48
CA TYR A 310 -17.29 -6.15 -6.20
C TYR A 310 -16.57 -7.03 -5.19
N PHE A 311 -16.21 -6.42 -4.06
CA PHE A 311 -15.38 -7.06 -3.03
C PHE A 311 -16.12 -7.06 -1.68
N ASP A 312 -16.13 -8.20 -1.01
CA ASP A 312 -16.60 -8.29 0.36
C ASP A 312 -15.43 -8.07 1.34
N PRO A 313 -15.43 -6.95 2.10
CA PRO A 313 -14.36 -6.65 3.06
C PRO A 313 -14.27 -7.63 4.24
N ARG A 314 -15.33 -8.40 4.51
CA ARG A 314 -15.37 -9.38 5.62
C ARG A 314 -14.68 -10.67 5.24
N SER A 315 -15.13 -11.28 4.15
CA SER A 315 -14.49 -12.50 3.61
C SER A 315 -13.18 -12.21 2.87
N GLN A 316 -12.93 -10.95 2.52
CA GLN A 316 -11.82 -10.49 1.69
C GLN A 316 -11.75 -11.23 0.34
N ARG A 317 -12.89 -11.39 -0.29
CA ARG A 317 -13.06 -12.05 -1.60
C ARG A 317 -14.00 -11.26 -2.51
N PHE A 318 -13.87 -11.51 -3.80
CA PHE A 318 -14.81 -10.97 -4.79
C PHE A 318 -16.06 -11.84 -4.87
N GLU A 319 -17.22 -11.21 -4.80
CA GLU A 319 -18.53 -11.90 -4.78
C GLU A 319 -18.82 -12.52 -6.16
N GLY A 320 -18.91 -13.85 -6.20
CA GLY A 320 -19.28 -14.58 -7.41
C GLY A 320 -18.28 -14.46 -8.57
N ASP A 321 -17.05 -13.99 -8.32
CA ASP A 321 -16.05 -13.71 -9.35
C ASP A 321 -14.78 -14.55 -9.15
N GLU A 322 -14.82 -15.76 -9.69
CA GLU A 322 -13.70 -16.71 -9.55
C GLU A 322 -12.43 -16.25 -10.28
N GLU A 323 -12.55 -15.48 -11.37
CA GLU A 323 -11.39 -14.93 -12.06
C GLU A 323 -10.65 -13.92 -11.20
N ALA A 324 -11.37 -12.99 -10.58
CA ALA A 324 -10.79 -12.03 -9.65
C ALA A 324 -10.26 -12.72 -8.38
N ASN A 325 -10.98 -13.73 -7.85
CA ASN A 325 -10.54 -14.49 -6.69
C ASN A 325 -9.23 -15.25 -6.90
N ARG A 326 -8.91 -15.68 -8.12
CA ARG A 326 -7.59 -16.28 -8.42
C ARG A 326 -6.43 -15.28 -8.30
N LEU A 327 -6.70 -13.98 -8.33
CA LEU A 327 -5.69 -12.94 -8.18
C LEU A 327 -5.54 -12.45 -6.74
N ILE A 328 -6.41 -12.89 -5.83
CA ILE A 328 -6.28 -12.61 -4.38
C ILE A 328 -5.04 -13.30 -3.82
N ASP A 329 -4.73 -14.48 -4.31
CA ASP A 329 -3.56 -15.24 -3.93
C ASP A 329 -2.76 -15.63 -5.16
N GLN A 330 -1.43 -15.53 -5.10
CA GLN A 330 -0.56 -15.91 -6.20
C GLN A 330 0.19 -17.18 -5.83
N PRO A 331 0.12 -18.24 -6.66
CA PRO A 331 0.93 -19.42 -6.44
C PRO A 331 2.41 -19.06 -6.37
N MET A 332 3.07 -19.53 -5.33
CA MET A 332 4.51 -19.35 -5.18
C MET A 332 5.27 -20.47 -5.88
N ARG A 333 6.42 -20.13 -6.45
CA ARG A 333 7.35 -21.10 -7.04
C ARG A 333 7.99 -21.93 -5.95
N ALA A 334 8.05 -23.25 -6.11
CA ALA A 334 8.79 -24.13 -5.19
C ALA A 334 10.29 -23.72 -5.12
N PRO A 335 10.93 -23.81 -3.94
CA PRO A 335 10.42 -24.40 -2.70
C PRO A 335 9.65 -23.41 -1.80
N TRP A 336 9.35 -22.20 -2.28
CA TRP A 336 8.75 -21.13 -1.50
C TRP A 336 7.24 -21.35 -1.30
N HIS A 337 6.77 -21.11 -0.07
CA HIS A 337 5.36 -21.19 0.30
C HIS A 337 5.11 -20.42 1.60
N VAL A 338 3.88 -19.99 1.84
CA VAL A 338 3.39 -19.33 3.06
C VAL A 338 2.10 -19.95 3.55
#